data_8867f4afbe526609053711893f387307
#
_entry.id   8867f4afbe526609053711893f387307
#
_cell.length_a   1.000
_cell.length_b   1.000
_cell.length_c   1.000
_cell.angle_alpha   90.00
_cell.angle_beta   90.00
_cell.angle_gamma   90.00
#
_symmetry.space_group_name_H-M   'P 1'
#
loop_
_entity.id
_entity.type
_entity.pdbx_description
1 polymer ?
#
loop_
_entity_poly.entity_id
_entity_poly.type
_entity_poly.pdbx_seq_one_letter_code
_entity_poly.pdbx_strand_id
1 'polypeptide(L)'
;MTNIVYFLPMTRLHRIVLVGYDGCQLLDVSGPAAVFGAANEARQHPFYDLQIVSPDGGPVATNSGVVLHSRRIGGQPDTLLVAGGSQGLRAVMAREDLRLWLRRAAPKARRYGSVC
;
A
#
# COMPACT_ATOMS: atom_id res chain seq x y z
N MET A 1 -13.78 26.85 20.47
CA MET A 1 -13.46 26.50 20.08
C MET A 1 -12.71 26.26 19.60
N THR A 2 -12.20 25.93 19.50
CA THR A 2 -11.42 25.60 19.22
C THR A 2 -10.84 25.46 18.00
N ASN A 3 -10.41 26.26 17.48
CA ASN A 3 -9.81 26.34 16.20
C ASN A 3 -8.32 26.15 16.22
N ILE A 4 -7.82 25.91 17.39
CA ILE A 4 -6.39 25.67 17.56
C ILE A 4 -5.93 24.51 16.69
N VAL A 5 -6.81 23.56 16.54
CA VAL A 5 -6.53 22.37 15.73
C VAL A 5 -6.07 22.73 14.32
N TYR A 6 -6.58 23.82 13.79
CA TYR A 6 -6.26 24.20 12.42
C TYR A 6 -4.86 24.74 12.24
N PHE A 7 -4.24 25.10 13.33
CA PHE A 7 -2.91 25.70 13.29
C PHE A 7 -1.83 24.73 13.74
N LEU A 8 -2.24 23.54 14.12
CA LEU A 8 -1.24 22.52 14.41
C LEU A 8 -0.45 22.24 13.15
N PRO A 9 0.85 22.02 13.29
CA PRO A 9 1.64 21.64 12.15
C PRO A 9 0.93 20.50 11.43
N MET A 10 0.77 20.65 10.16
CA MET A 10 0.20 19.60 9.34
C MET A 10 1.22 18.49 9.26
N THR A 11 1.30 17.72 10.34
CA THR A 11 2.17 16.57 10.33
C THR A 11 1.74 15.66 9.21
N ARG A 12 2.65 15.35 8.33
CA ARG A 12 2.38 14.47 7.23
C ARG A 12 1.97 13.10 7.76
N LEU A 13 0.91 12.56 7.22
CA LEU A 13 0.48 11.22 7.59
C LEU A 13 1.55 10.20 7.18
N HIS A 14 1.67 9.14 7.97
CA HIS A 14 2.54 8.04 7.64
C HIS A 14 1.92 7.26 6.48
N ARG A 15 2.59 7.24 5.36
CA ARG A 15 2.07 6.64 4.13
C ARG A 15 2.37 5.16 4.09
N ILE A 16 1.31 4.36 4.09
CA ILE A 16 1.40 2.91 3.94
C ILE A 16 1.01 2.58 2.51
N VAL A 17 1.89 1.91 1.81
CA VAL A 17 1.61 1.48 0.44
C VAL A 17 1.64 -0.03 0.37
N LEU A 18 0.53 -0.59 -0.08
CA LEU A 18 0.37 -2.03 -0.28
C LEU A 18 0.37 -2.28 -1.78
N VAL A 19 1.33 -3.07 -2.24
CA VAL A 19 1.47 -3.38 -3.67
C VAL A 19 0.69 -4.65 -3.97
N GLY A 20 -0.32 -4.51 -4.82
CA GLY A 20 -1.09 -5.63 -5.34
C GLY A 20 -0.88 -5.79 -6.83
N TYR A 21 -1.36 -6.87 -7.37
CA TYR A 21 -1.23 -7.18 -8.79
C TYR A 21 -2.21 -8.31 -9.12
N ASP A 22 -2.50 -8.50 -10.38
CA ASP A 22 -3.40 -9.58 -10.79
C ASP A 22 -2.88 -10.92 -10.31
N GLY A 23 -3.75 -11.68 -9.66
CA GLY A 23 -3.40 -12.96 -9.07
C GLY A 23 -2.77 -12.87 -7.69
N CYS A 24 -2.63 -11.69 -7.10
CA CYS A 24 -2.10 -11.56 -5.75
C CYS A 24 -3.07 -12.17 -4.74
N GLN A 25 -2.52 -12.57 -3.59
CA GLN A 25 -3.34 -13.14 -2.52
C GLN A 25 -4.13 -12.05 -1.83
N LEU A 26 -5.45 -12.19 -1.85
CA LEU A 26 -6.34 -11.17 -1.30
C LEU A 26 -5.99 -10.81 0.15
N LEU A 27 -5.77 -11.82 0.98
CA LEU A 27 -5.53 -11.58 2.40
C LEU A 27 -4.25 -10.79 2.64
N ASP A 28 -3.26 -10.91 1.77
CA ASP A 28 -1.99 -10.20 1.92
C ASP A 28 -2.16 -8.69 1.73
N VAL A 29 -3.23 -8.27 1.10
CA VAL A 29 -3.57 -6.86 0.95
C VAL A 29 -4.60 -6.46 2.00
N SER A 30 -5.69 -7.23 2.10
CA SER A 30 -6.80 -6.89 2.99
C SER A 30 -6.43 -7.02 4.47
N GLY A 31 -5.55 -7.96 4.82
CA GLY A 31 -5.11 -8.13 6.20
C GLY A 31 -4.41 -6.89 6.74
N PRO A 32 -3.29 -6.48 6.12
CA PRO A 32 -2.63 -5.25 6.56
C PRO A 32 -3.53 -4.02 6.45
N ALA A 33 -4.34 -3.94 5.40
CA ALA A 33 -5.27 -2.81 5.27
C ALA A 33 -6.22 -2.73 6.45
N ALA A 34 -6.75 -3.86 6.90
CA ALA A 34 -7.65 -3.90 8.04
C ALA A 34 -6.94 -3.48 9.33
N VAL A 35 -5.68 -3.91 9.50
CA VAL A 35 -4.90 -3.57 10.70
C VAL A 35 -4.65 -2.06 10.77
N PHE A 36 -4.17 -1.47 9.69
CA PHE A 36 -3.90 -0.04 9.69
C PHE A 36 -5.19 0.79 9.75
N GLY A 37 -6.26 0.29 9.14
CA GLY A 37 -7.57 0.92 9.26
C GLY A 37 -8.07 0.91 10.69
N ALA A 38 -7.94 -0.22 11.38
CA ALA A 38 -8.33 -0.32 12.78
C ALA A 38 -7.48 0.61 13.66
N ALA A 39 -6.19 0.72 13.35
CA ALA A 39 -5.32 1.64 14.10
C ALA A 39 -5.79 3.09 13.93
N ASN A 40 -6.19 3.49 12.73
CA ASN A 40 -6.73 4.83 12.51
C ASN A 40 -8.03 5.03 13.28
N GLU A 41 -8.90 4.03 13.30
CA GLU A 41 -10.15 4.13 14.03
C GLU A 41 -9.94 4.28 15.54
N ALA A 42 -8.90 3.65 16.07
CA ALA A 42 -8.61 3.72 17.51
C ALA A 42 -8.01 5.07 17.90
N ARG A 43 -7.54 5.86 16.95
CA ARG A 43 -6.97 7.17 17.22
C ARG A 43 -8.03 8.23 16.98
N GLN A 44 -7.89 9.34 17.66
CA GLN A 44 -8.78 10.48 17.44
C GLN A 44 -8.50 11.20 16.13
N HIS A 45 -7.30 11.00 15.59
CA HIS A 45 -6.88 11.61 14.33
C HIS A 45 -6.34 10.53 13.41
N PRO A 46 -6.57 10.64 12.11
CA PRO A 46 -5.93 9.73 11.17
C PRO A 46 -4.41 9.85 11.30
N PHE A 47 -3.73 8.73 11.34
CA PHE A 47 -2.28 8.68 11.42
C PHE A 47 -1.67 8.06 10.15
N TYR A 48 -2.35 7.07 9.60
CA TYR A 48 -1.89 6.37 8.41
C TYR A 48 -2.71 6.79 7.20
N ASP A 49 -2.01 7.03 6.10
CA ASP A 49 -2.61 7.20 4.79
C ASP A 49 -2.36 5.89 4.05
N LEU A 50 -3.39 5.09 3.88
CA LEU A 50 -3.27 3.76 3.31
C LEU A 50 -3.65 3.77 1.84
N GLN A 51 -2.78 3.25 1.00
CA GLN A 51 -3.02 3.17 -0.43
C GLN A 51 -2.68 1.78 -0.94
N ILE A 52 -3.52 1.28 -1.83
CA ILE A 52 -3.21 0.09 -2.61
C ILE A 52 -2.72 0.58 -3.97
N VAL A 53 -1.58 0.06 -4.40
CA VAL A 53 -1.02 0.41 -5.70
C VAL A 53 -0.77 -0.86 -6.52
N SER A 54 -0.78 -0.70 -7.82
CA SER A 54 -0.42 -1.76 -8.76
C SER A 54 0.34 -1.14 -9.91
N PRO A 55 1.03 -1.94 -10.75
CA PRO A 55 1.80 -1.36 -11.84
C PRO A 55 1.01 -0.41 -12.74
N ASP A 56 -0.21 -0.76 -13.10
CA ASP A 56 -1.01 0.05 -14.01
C ASP A 56 -2.10 0.84 -13.31
N GLY A 57 -2.35 0.59 -12.04
CA GLY A 57 -3.50 1.17 -11.36
C GLY A 57 -4.80 0.50 -11.77
N GLY A 58 -5.92 1.03 -11.29
CA GLY A 58 -7.23 0.51 -11.63
C GLY A 58 -7.56 -0.80 -10.93
N PRO A 59 -8.45 -1.61 -11.53
CA PRO A 59 -8.89 -2.85 -10.90
C PRO A 59 -7.78 -3.90 -10.92
N VAL A 60 -7.67 -4.62 -9.80
CA VAL A 60 -6.72 -5.71 -9.63
C VAL A 60 -7.54 -6.95 -9.26
N ALA A 61 -7.47 -7.99 -10.07
CA ALA A 61 -8.18 -9.23 -9.80
C ALA A 61 -7.30 -10.13 -8.92
N THR A 62 -7.72 -10.32 -7.68
CA THR A 62 -6.97 -11.18 -6.75
C THR A 62 -7.16 -12.66 -7.06
N ASN A 63 -6.41 -13.49 -6.37
CA ASN A 63 -6.47 -14.95 -6.58
C ASN A 63 -7.82 -15.56 -6.27
N SER A 64 -8.65 -14.89 -5.48
CA SER A 64 -10.00 -15.38 -5.16
C SER A 64 -11.09 -14.81 -6.09
N GLY A 65 -10.70 -13.95 -7.03
CA GLY A 65 -11.66 -13.29 -7.90
C GLY A 65 -12.22 -11.97 -7.36
N VAL A 66 -11.94 -11.66 -6.08
CA VAL A 66 -12.30 -10.36 -5.53
C VAL A 66 -11.43 -9.30 -6.20
N VAL A 67 -12.07 -8.24 -6.67
CA VAL A 67 -11.37 -7.16 -7.36
C VAL A 67 -11.11 -6.03 -6.38
N LEU A 68 -9.86 -5.59 -6.32
CA LEU A 68 -9.46 -4.43 -5.53
C LEU A 68 -9.21 -3.26 -6.46
N HIS A 69 -9.55 -2.08 -6.00
CA HIS A 69 -9.23 -0.87 -6.75
C HIS A 69 -7.86 -0.37 -6.28
N SER A 70 -7.02 0.05 -7.22
CA SER A 70 -5.67 0.49 -6.90
C SER A 70 -5.32 1.77 -7.65
N ARG A 71 -4.28 2.44 -7.14
CA ARG A 71 -3.63 3.53 -7.85
C ARG A 71 -2.39 2.99 -8.54
N ARG A 72 -1.92 3.72 -9.53
CA ARG A 72 -0.69 3.37 -10.21
C ARG A 72 0.50 3.58 -9.28
N ILE A 73 1.51 2.71 -9.38
CA ILE A 73 2.75 2.84 -8.61
C ILE A 73 3.38 4.22 -8.82
N GLY A 74 3.96 4.74 -7.75
CA GLY A 74 4.61 6.05 -7.76
C GLY A 74 4.74 6.58 -6.35
N GLY A 75 5.41 7.72 -6.23
CA GLY A 75 5.60 8.36 -4.95
C GLY A 75 6.57 7.64 -4.04
N GLN A 76 6.64 8.12 -2.81
CA GLN A 76 7.57 7.60 -1.80
C GLN A 76 6.79 7.15 -0.58
N PRO A 77 6.65 5.83 -0.35
CA PRO A 77 6.00 5.31 0.85
C PRO A 77 6.89 5.42 2.07
N ASP A 78 6.27 5.50 3.24
CA ASP A 78 6.96 5.35 4.51
C ASP A 78 7.04 3.87 4.90
N THR A 79 5.97 3.13 4.67
CA THR A 79 5.94 1.67 4.80
C THR A 79 5.49 1.08 3.47
N LEU A 80 6.25 0.12 2.98
CA LEU A 80 6.02 -0.50 1.68
C LEU A 80 5.91 -2.00 1.86
N LEU A 81 4.75 -2.55 1.54
CA LEU A 81 4.51 -3.99 1.64
C LEU A 81 4.05 -4.52 0.30
N VAL A 82 4.63 -5.64 -0.10
CA VAL A 82 4.30 -6.29 -1.36
C VAL A 82 3.54 -7.59 -1.07
N ALA A 83 2.38 -7.74 -1.68
CA ALA A 83 1.57 -8.93 -1.51
C ALA A 83 2.22 -10.16 -2.15
N GLY A 84 1.96 -11.32 -1.59
CA GLY A 84 2.32 -12.59 -2.20
C GLY A 84 1.29 -13.04 -3.22
N GLY A 85 1.57 -14.14 -3.89
CA GLY A 85 0.64 -14.68 -4.87
C GLY A 85 1.37 -15.55 -5.86
N SER A 86 1.18 -16.85 -5.77
CA SER A 86 1.99 -17.80 -6.54
C SER A 86 1.84 -17.64 -8.05
N GLN A 87 0.64 -17.36 -8.52
CA GLN A 87 0.39 -17.31 -9.96
C GLN A 87 0.71 -15.95 -10.58
N GLY A 88 0.39 -14.89 -9.88
CA GLY A 88 0.61 -13.54 -10.40
C GLY A 88 2.02 -13.03 -10.19
N LEU A 89 2.73 -13.60 -9.23
CA LEU A 89 4.03 -13.09 -8.81
C LEU A 89 5.04 -13.09 -9.95
N ARG A 90 5.11 -14.18 -10.70
CA ARG A 90 6.08 -14.29 -11.78
C ARG A 90 5.84 -13.24 -12.85
N ALA A 91 4.59 -13.04 -13.23
CA ALA A 91 4.24 -12.06 -14.25
C ALA A 91 4.56 -10.64 -13.81
N VAL A 92 4.23 -10.30 -12.55
CA VAL A 92 4.46 -8.95 -12.07
C VAL A 92 5.95 -8.69 -11.84
N MET A 93 6.71 -9.70 -11.48
CA MET A 93 8.16 -9.55 -11.29
C MET A 93 8.88 -9.35 -12.62
N ALA A 94 8.24 -9.67 -13.73
CA ALA A 94 8.78 -9.37 -15.05
C ALA A 94 8.57 -7.90 -15.44
N ARG A 95 7.74 -7.16 -14.71
CA ARG A 95 7.49 -5.74 -15.01
C ARG A 95 8.69 -4.91 -14.56
N GLU A 96 9.36 -4.32 -15.54
CA GLU A 96 10.52 -3.50 -15.25
C GLU A 96 10.16 -2.23 -14.49
N ASP A 97 9.04 -1.63 -14.82
CA ASP A 97 8.60 -0.41 -14.14
C ASP A 97 8.40 -0.63 -12.66
N LEU A 98 7.80 -1.76 -12.27
CA LEU A 98 7.63 -2.09 -10.87
C LEU A 98 8.98 -2.30 -10.18
N ARG A 99 9.86 -3.06 -10.81
CA ARG A 99 11.18 -3.33 -10.23
C ARG A 99 11.99 -2.06 -10.03
N LEU A 100 11.95 -1.16 -11.01
CA LEU A 100 12.68 0.11 -10.92
C LEU A 100 12.11 0.98 -9.80
N TRP A 101 10.78 1.04 -9.70
CA TRP A 101 10.16 1.81 -8.63
C TRP A 101 10.48 1.23 -7.25
N LEU A 102 10.39 -0.09 -7.10
CA LEU A 102 10.73 -0.73 -5.82
C LEU A 102 12.19 -0.49 -5.44
N ARG A 103 13.09 -0.59 -6.42
CA ARG A 103 14.51 -0.36 -6.16
C ARG A 103 14.78 1.05 -5.68
N ARG A 104 14.01 2.01 -6.16
CA ARG A 104 14.17 3.41 -5.76
C ARG A 104 13.45 3.70 -4.44
N ALA A 105 12.24 3.17 -4.26
CA ALA A 105 11.39 3.52 -3.13
C ALA A 105 11.75 2.78 -1.85
N ALA A 106 12.10 1.50 -1.95
CA ALA A 106 12.32 0.67 -0.76
C ALA A 106 13.45 1.19 0.12
N PRO A 107 14.63 1.54 -0.42
CA PRO A 107 15.72 2.01 0.44
C PRO A 107 15.38 3.31 1.19
N LYS A 108 14.48 4.11 0.66
CA LYS A 108 14.10 5.37 1.29
C LYS A 108 12.91 5.23 2.23
N ALA A 109 12.24 4.10 2.21
CA ALA A 109 11.13 3.84 3.12
C ALA A 109 11.66 3.58 4.52
N ARG A 110 10.86 3.92 5.52
CA ARG A 110 11.22 3.60 6.91
C ARG A 110 11.25 2.10 7.13
N ARG A 111 10.37 1.37 6.44
CA ARG A 111 10.34 -0.08 6.49
C ARG A 111 9.73 -0.61 5.20
N TYR A 112 10.17 -1.79 4.83
CA TYR A 112 9.60 -2.46 3.67
C TYR A 112 9.70 -3.96 3.85
N GLY A 113 8.84 -4.67 3.13
CA GLY A 113 8.85 -6.11 3.19
C GLY A 113 7.81 -6.70 2.27
N SER A 114 7.67 -8.00 2.38
CA SER A 114 6.64 -8.73 1.66
C SER A 114 5.77 -9.48 2.66
N VAL A 115 4.53 -9.69 2.27
CA VAL A 115 3.61 -10.50 3.04
C VAL A 115 3.57 -11.87 2.35
N CYS A 116 3.94 -12.88 3.10
CA CYS A 116 4.04 -14.28 2.63
C CYS A 116 5.28 -14.56 1.78
#